data_6d39e31339a46652643dc7020a1e8002
#
_entry.id   6d39e31339a46652643dc7020a1e8002
#
_cell.length_a   1.000
_cell.length_b   1.000
_cell.length_c   1.000
_cell.angle_alpha   90.00
_cell.angle_beta   90.00
_cell.angle_gamma   90.00
#
_symmetry.space_group_name_H-M   'P 1'
#
loop_
_entity.id
_entity.type
_entity.pdbx_description
1 polymer ?
#
loop_
_entity_poly.entity_id
_entity_poly.type
_entity_poly.pdbx_seq_one_letter_code
_entity_poly.pdbx_strand_id
1 'polypeptide(L)'
;NSSPFRTQSMALLTGNAINERLQAMLPGGSGLQIPPACLLAMQGEPLEYEEGVALSVRFPVLARYANPLGHMQGGFIVAALDNTMGPFSYLIAPPSVTSALNTQYLRPVTPGMPFITCHARLMERTRNTLYIEGEARSPEDKVLARCQATCQILSPTNG
;
A
#
# COMPACT_ATOMS: atom_id res chain seq x y z
N ASN A 1 -32.26 13.95 25.25
CA ASN A 1 -32.07 13.49 23.88
C ASN A 1 -30.58 13.44 23.56
N SER A 2 -29.96 12.34 23.89
CA SER A 2 -28.56 12.05 23.64
C SER A 2 -28.42 11.45 22.24
N SER A 3 -27.64 12.13 21.40
CA SER A 3 -27.27 11.69 20.06
C SER A 3 -26.47 10.38 20.10
N PRO A 4 -26.79 9.36 19.28
CA PRO A 4 -26.12 8.07 19.29
C PRO A 4 -25.01 7.98 18.24
N PHE A 5 -24.26 9.04 17.96
CA PHE A 5 -23.03 8.91 17.20
C PHE A 5 -21.87 8.60 18.15
N ARG A 6 -21.81 7.36 18.63
CA ARG A 6 -20.57 6.77 19.12
C ARG A 6 -19.61 6.73 17.94
N THR A 7 -18.61 7.60 17.93
CA THR A 7 -17.37 7.37 17.17
C THR A 7 -16.79 6.06 17.67
N GLN A 8 -17.04 4.97 16.94
CA GLN A 8 -16.27 3.74 17.14
C GLN A 8 -14.83 4.13 16.87
N SER A 9 -13.98 4.00 17.89
CA SER A 9 -12.54 4.09 17.72
C SER A 9 -12.16 3.03 16.68
N MET A 10 -11.76 3.47 15.48
CA MET A 10 -11.32 2.59 14.42
C MET A 10 -10.08 1.85 14.91
N ALA A 11 -10.04 0.51 14.75
CA ALA A 11 -8.91 -0.29 15.20
C ALA A 11 -7.66 0.13 14.42
N LEU A 12 -6.58 0.45 15.16
CA LEU A 12 -5.28 0.80 14.62
C LEU A 12 -4.31 -0.36 14.84
N LEU A 13 -3.72 -0.88 13.76
CA LEU A 13 -2.64 -1.85 13.82
C LEU A 13 -1.32 -1.20 13.44
N THR A 14 -0.23 -1.64 14.06
CA THR A 14 1.11 -1.13 13.78
C THR A 14 2.10 -2.28 13.57
N GLY A 15 3.13 -2.02 12.75
CA GLY A 15 4.24 -2.94 12.57
C GLY A 15 3.84 -4.34 12.13
N ASN A 16 4.42 -5.36 12.76
CA ASN A 16 4.21 -6.76 12.37
C ASN A 16 2.78 -7.26 12.54
N ALA A 17 1.97 -6.64 13.41
CA ALA A 17 0.56 -6.97 13.56
C ALA A 17 -0.23 -6.82 12.23
N ILE A 18 0.23 -5.96 11.32
CA ILE A 18 -0.34 -5.79 9.99
C ILE A 18 -0.11 -7.05 9.14
N ASN A 19 1.11 -7.61 9.15
CA ASN A 19 1.42 -8.85 8.44
C ASN A 19 0.64 -10.04 9.01
N GLU A 20 0.49 -10.11 10.33
CA GLU A 20 -0.31 -11.13 10.99
C GLU A 20 -1.79 -11.04 10.58
N ARG A 21 -2.34 -9.83 10.48
CA ARG A 21 -3.69 -9.61 9.98
C ARG A 21 -3.82 -10.04 8.52
N LEU A 22 -2.85 -9.71 7.65
CA LEU A 22 -2.85 -10.15 6.26
C LEU A 22 -2.85 -11.67 6.13
N GLN A 23 -2.00 -12.36 6.90
CA GLN A 23 -1.98 -13.82 6.92
C GLN A 23 -3.31 -14.42 7.36
N ALA A 24 -3.93 -13.84 8.39
CA ALA A 24 -5.21 -14.31 8.92
C ALA A 24 -6.38 -14.12 7.94
N MET A 25 -6.30 -13.15 7.04
CA MET A 25 -7.34 -12.86 6.05
C MET A 25 -7.24 -13.72 4.79
N LEU A 26 -6.10 -14.36 4.55
CA LEU A 26 -5.93 -15.26 3.40
C LEU A 26 -6.53 -16.64 3.70
N PRO A 27 -7.15 -17.29 2.69
CA PRO A 27 -7.63 -18.66 2.86
C PRO A 27 -6.50 -19.61 3.26
N GLY A 28 -6.72 -20.46 4.23
CA GLY A 28 -5.79 -21.50 4.62
C GLY A 28 -5.44 -22.39 3.42
N GLY A 29 -4.14 -22.69 3.21
CA GLY A 29 -3.68 -23.49 2.09
C GLY A 29 -3.64 -22.77 0.74
N SER A 30 -3.81 -21.44 0.70
CA SER A 30 -3.76 -20.65 -0.54
C SER A 30 -2.39 -20.66 -1.23
N GLY A 31 -1.32 -21.05 -0.52
CA GLY A 31 0.05 -20.99 -1.03
C GLY A 31 0.60 -19.56 -1.18
N LEU A 32 -0.13 -18.56 -0.74
CA LEU A 32 0.27 -17.17 -0.83
C LEU A 32 1.33 -16.84 0.24
N GLN A 33 2.40 -16.20 -0.18
CA GLN A 33 3.48 -15.77 0.71
C GLN A 33 3.17 -14.39 1.29
N ILE A 34 3.14 -14.29 2.61
CA ILE A 34 3.02 -13.02 3.35
C ILE A 34 4.14 -12.93 4.41
N PRO A 35 4.96 -11.87 4.41
CA PRO A 35 5.03 -10.79 3.41
C PRO A 35 5.45 -11.29 2.03
N PRO A 36 4.99 -10.65 0.93
CA PRO A 36 5.39 -11.08 -0.41
C PRO A 36 6.87 -10.81 -0.68
N ALA A 37 7.50 -11.64 -1.52
CA ALA A 37 8.93 -11.53 -1.82
C ALA A 37 9.34 -10.15 -2.35
N CYS A 38 8.49 -9.50 -3.14
CA CYS A 38 8.75 -8.16 -3.67
C CYS A 38 8.78 -7.08 -2.59
N LEU A 39 7.93 -7.18 -1.58
CA LEU A 39 7.95 -6.27 -0.42
C LEU A 39 9.25 -6.46 0.38
N LEU A 40 9.65 -7.72 0.62
CA LEU A 40 10.88 -8.05 1.32
C LEU A 40 12.12 -7.57 0.56
N ALA A 41 12.13 -7.75 -0.77
CA ALA A 41 13.24 -7.30 -1.63
C ALA A 41 13.41 -5.78 -1.59
N MET A 42 12.33 -5.02 -1.47
CA MET A 42 12.33 -3.57 -1.31
C MET A 42 12.49 -3.11 0.14
N GLN A 43 12.58 -4.04 1.08
CA GLN A 43 12.69 -3.77 2.52
C GLN A 43 11.53 -2.90 3.03
N GLY A 44 10.33 -3.14 2.54
CA GLY A 44 9.13 -2.43 2.96
C GLY A 44 8.78 -2.74 4.42
N GLU A 45 8.56 -1.70 5.20
CA GLU A 45 8.20 -1.78 6.61
C GLU A 45 6.78 -1.25 6.80
N PRO A 46 5.79 -2.12 7.07
CA PRO A 46 4.45 -1.66 7.43
C PRO A 46 4.50 -0.81 8.70
N LEU A 47 3.92 0.37 8.67
CA LEU A 47 3.93 1.30 9.80
C LEU A 47 2.62 1.27 10.55
N GLU A 48 1.52 1.53 9.83
CA GLU A 48 0.21 1.79 10.43
C GLU A 48 -0.90 1.36 9.46
N TYR A 49 -1.91 0.71 10.00
CA TYR A 49 -3.15 0.37 9.31
C TYR A 49 -4.34 0.81 10.13
N GLU A 50 -5.13 1.70 9.57
CA GLU A 50 -6.44 2.10 10.09
C GLU A 50 -7.53 1.25 9.40
N GLU A 51 -8.28 0.48 10.20
CA GLU A 51 -9.23 -0.53 9.71
C GLU A 51 -10.17 0.02 8.64
N GLY A 52 -10.07 -0.54 7.43
CA GLY A 52 -10.91 -0.18 6.29
C GLY A 52 -10.63 1.19 5.66
N VAL A 53 -9.65 1.94 6.15
CA VAL A 53 -9.42 3.35 5.76
C VAL A 53 -8.09 3.54 5.05
N ALA A 54 -6.97 3.19 5.70
CA ALA A 54 -5.64 3.53 5.19
C ALA A 54 -4.54 2.58 5.68
N LEU A 55 -3.50 2.45 4.86
CA LEU A 55 -2.26 1.74 5.18
C LEU A 55 -1.06 2.62 4.85
N SER A 56 -0.05 2.62 5.73
CA SER A 56 1.24 3.27 5.50
C SER A 56 2.37 2.25 5.54
N VAL A 57 3.29 2.35 4.58
CA VAL A 57 4.49 1.51 4.48
C VAL A 57 5.70 2.39 4.19
N ARG A 58 6.79 2.17 4.89
CA ARG A 58 8.06 2.86 4.67
C ARG A 58 8.98 2.01 3.79
N PHE A 59 9.66 2.66 2.86
CA PHE A 59 10.67 2.02 2.00
C PHE A 59 11.98 2.80 2.06
N PRO A 60 13.13 2.14 2.30
CA PRO A 60 14.41 2.81 2.21
C PRO A 60 14.71 3.21 0.76
N VAL A 61 15.38 4.34 0.57
CA VAL A 61 15.88 4.76 -0.74
C VAL A 61 17.24 4.12 -0.95
N LEU A 62 17.29 3.01 -1.69
CA LEU A 62 18.49 2.25 -1.91
C LEU A 62 19.25 2.74 -3.14
N ALA A 63 20.60 2.75 -3.06
CA ALA A 63 21.46 3.20 -4.15
C ALA A 63 21.20 2.44 -5.46
N ARG A 64 20.84 1.16 -5.39
CA ARG A 64 20.52 0.34 -6.57
C ARG A 64 19.25 0.76 -7.32
N TYR A 65 18.45 1.66 -6.76
CA TYR A 65 17.26 2.20 -7.41
C TYR A 65 17.54 3.48 -8.21
N ALA A 66 18.80 3.95 -8.19
CA ALA A 66 19.17 5.22 -8.80
C ALA A 66 19.12 5.17 -10.34
N ASN A 67 18.53 6.20 -10.92
CA ASN A 67 18.63 6.51 -12.34
C ASN A 67 19.97 7.21 -12.65
N PRO A 68 20.27 7.59 -13.92
CA PRO A 68 21.52 8.27 -14.25
C PRO A 68 21.76 9.60 -13.52
N LEU A 69 20.71 10.25 -13.01
CA LEU A 69 20.83 11.47 -12.20
C LEU A 69 21.05 11.19 -10.70
N GLY A 70 21.10 9.92 -10.31
CA GLY A 70 21.20 9.52 -8.91
C GLY A 70 19.86 9.56 -8.15
N HIS A 71 18.76 9.89 -8.82
CA HIS A 71 17.43 9.88 -8.20
C HIS A 71 16.83 8.47 -8.26
N MET A 72 15.96 8.14 -7.29
CA MET A 72 15.20 6.89 -7.34
C MET A 72 14.36 6.85 -8.62
N GLN A 73 14.55 5.79 -9.42
CA GLN A 73 13.83 5.65 -10.67
C GLN A 73 12.33 5.58 -10.42
N GLY A 74 11.53 6.19 -11.30
CA GLY A 74 10.08 6.25 -11.17
C GLY A 74 9.39 4.89 -11.05
N GLY A 75 9.90 3.88 -11.77
CA GLY A 75 9.38 2.50 -11.65
C GLY A 75 9.52 1.90 -10.26
N PHE A 76 10.59 2.23 -9.52
CA PHE A 76 10.74 1.79 -8.13
C PHE A 76 9.82 2.55 -7.17
N ILE A 77 9.53 3.83 -7.45
CA ILE A 77 8.52 4.58 -6.69
C ILE A 77 7.14 3.95 -6.87
N VAL A 78 6.78 3.60 -8.11
CA VAL A 78 5.52 2.89 -8.41
C VAL A 78 5.49 1.52 -7.74
N ALA A 79 6.61 0.78 -7.75
CA ALA A 79 6.70 -0.51 -7.07
C ALA A 79 6.47 -0.37 -5.56
N ALA A 80 6.99 0.69 -4.92
CA ALA A 80 6.73 0.99 -3.51
C ALA A 80 5.25 1.29 -3.27
N LEU A 81 4.63 2.10 -4.14
CA LEU A 81 3.21 2.41 -4.08
C LEU A 81 2.34 1.15 -4.28
N ASP A 82 2.68 0.32 -5.25
CA ASP A 82 1.95 -0.94 -5.50
C ASP A 82 2.11 -1.92 -4.33
N ASN A 83 3.30 -1.99 -3.72
CA ASN A 83 3.55 -2.77 -2.50
C ASN A 83 2.89 -2.18 -1.23
N THR A 84 2.22 -1.07 -1.35
CA THR A 84 1.39 -0.46 -0.29
C THR A 84 -0.09 -0.66 -0.60
N MET A 85 -0.51 -0.32 -1.82
CA MET A 85 -1.91 -0.44 -2.25
C MET A 85 -2.35 -1.90 -2.41
N GLY A 86 -1.45 -2.81 -2.85
CA GLY A 86 -1.73 -4.24 -2.99
C GLY A 86 -2.07 -4.89 -1.65
N PRO A 87 -1.19 -4.86 -0.66
CA PRO A 87 -1.49 -5.34 0.68
C PRO A 87 -2.72 -4.69 1.31
N PHE A 88 -2.91 -3.39 1.11
CA PHE A 88 -4.10 -2.69 1.57
C PHE A 88 -5.37 -3.27 0.96
N SER A 89 -5.36 -3.59 -0.34
CA SER A 89 -6.52 -4.21 -0.99
C SER A 89 -6.90 -5.56 -0.35
N TYR A 90 -5.92 -6.35 0.09
CA TYR A 90 -6.16 -7.62 0.76
C TYR A 90 -6.66 -7.47 2.21
N LEU A 91 -6.37 -6.34 2.85
CA LEU A 91 -6.90 -6.04 4.18
C LEU A 91 -8.38 -5.66 4.17
N ILE A 92 -8.88 -5.12 3.06
CA ILE A 92 -10.23 -4.54 2.98
C ILE A 92 -11.21 -5.35 2.13
N ALA A 93 -10.74 -6.32 1.33
CA ALA A 93 -11.56 -7.08 0.40
C ALA A 93 -10.96 -8.47 0.16
N PRO A 94 -11.70 -9.40 -0.48
CA PRO A 94 -11.11 -10.64 -0.99
C PRO A 94 -9.94 -10.38 -1.93
N PRO A 95 -9.08 -11.39 -2.21
CA PRO A 95 -7.94 -11.24 -3.08
C PRO A 95 -8.29 -10.56 -4.41
N SER A 96 -7.46 -9.61 -4.81
CA SER A 96 -7.63 -8.81 -6.02
C SER A 96 -6.31 -8.73 -6.80
N VAL A 97 -6.41 -8.32 -8.05
CA VAL A 97 -5.25 -7.99 -8.88
C VAL A 97 -5.32 -6.55 -9.34
N THR A 98 -4.21 -5.87 -9.36
CA THR A 98 -4.12 -4.52 -9.90
C THR A 98 -4.32 -4.57 -11.41
N SER A 99 -5.35 -3.91 -11.92
CA SER A 99 -5.67 -3.83 -13.34
C SER A 99 -5.18 -2.55 -13.99
N ALA A 100 -5.00 -1.49 -13.21
CA ALA A 100 -4.45 -0.22 -13.69
C ALA A 100 -3.74 0.53 -12.56
N LEU A 101 -2.61 1.12 -12.90
CA LEU A 101 -1.87 2.07 -12.07
C LEU A 101 -1.64 3.34 -12.88
N ASN A 102 -2.06 4.47 -12.34
CA ASN A 102 -1.86 5.77 -12.96
C ASN A 102 -1.09 6.67 -11.98
N THR A 103 0.16 6.98 -12.33
CA THR A 103 1.07 7.67 -11.42
C THR A 103 1.50 9.01 -12.00
N GLN A 104 1.53 10.03 -11.15
CA GLN A 104 2.11 11.33 -11.43
C GLN A 104 3.25 11.60 -10.47
N TYR A 105 4.38 12.04 -11.00
CA TYR A 105 5.58 12.40 -10.25
C TYR A 105 5.62 13.91 -10.06
N LEU A 106 5.62 14.34 -8.79
CA LEU A 106 5.61 15.77 -8.45
C LEU A 106 7.01 16.29 -8.11
N ARG A 107 7.80 15.48 -7.39
CA ARG A 107 9.15 15.85 -6.92
C ARG A 107 10.08 14.65 -7.00
N PRO A 108 11.36 14.85 -7.28
CA PRO A 108 12.32 13.76 -7.32
C PRO A 108 12.58 13.18 -5.91
N VAL A 109 12.86 11.89 -5.87
CA VAL A 109 13.45 11.23 -4.69
C VAL A 109 14.95 11.30 -4.83
N THR A 110 15.59 12.20 -4.07
CA THR A 110 17.01 12.53 -4.19
C THR A 110 17.91 11.54 -3.43
N PRO A 111 19.21 11.44 -3.79
CA PRO A 111 20.13 10.49 -3.14
C PRO A 111 20.31 10.71 -1.63
N GLY A 112 20.10 11.94 -1.14
CA GLY A 112 20.21 12.26 0.29
C GLY A 112 18.98 11.86 1.10
N MET A 113 17.92 11.39 0.48
CA MET A 113 16.68 11.00 1.13
C MET A 113 16.82 9.57 1.65
N PRO A 114 16.68 9.32 2.99
CA PRO A 114 16.93 7.99 3.55
C PRO A 114 15.78 7.01 3.27
N PHE A 115 14.56 7.51 3.18
CA PHE A 115 13.36 6.69 2.94
C PHE A 115 12.24 7.53 2.30
N ILE A 116 11.27 6.83 1.76
CA ILE A 116 9.96 7.39 1.41
C ILE A 116 8.89 6.65 2.20
N THR A 117 7.79 7.31 2.50
CA THR A 117 6.61 6.69 3.12
C THR A 117 5.47 6.70 2.11
N CYS A 118 4.94 5.53 1.82
CA CYS A 118 3.78 5.36 0.95
C CYS A 118 2.52 5.20 1.78
N HIS A 119 1.47 5.87 1.37
CA HIS A 119 0.15 5.84 2.00
C HIS A 119 -0.87 5.37 0.99
N ALA A 120 -1.69 4.40 1.35
CA ALA A 120 -2.82 3.93 0.55
C ALA A 120 -4.13 4.26 1.27
N ARG A 121 -5.13 4.69 0.51
CA ARG A 121 -6.47 5.01 1.02
C ARG A 121 -7.53 4.54 0.04
N LEU A 122 -8.63 3.98 0.57
CA LEU A 122 -9.77 3.60 -0.24
C LEU A 122 -10.52 4.85 -0.69
N MET A 123 -10.73 4.99 -2.01
CA MET A 123 -11.54 6.03 -2.62
C MET A 123 -12.98 5.57 -2.77
N GLU A 124 -13.16 4.39 -3.37
CA GLU A 124 -14.47 3.83 -3.66
C GLU A 124 -14.36 2.30 -3.79
N ARG A 125 -15.45 1.62 -3.51
CA ARG A 125 -15.60 0.19 -3.73
C ARG A 125 -16.91 -0.10 -4.46
N THR A 126 -16.81 -0.86 -5.52
CA THR A 126 -17.96 -1.51 -6.16
C THR A 126 -18.00 -3.00 -5.83
N ARG A 127 -18.94 -3.74 -6.39
CA ARG A 127 -19.03 -5.17 -6.18
C ARG A 127 -17.75 -5.93 -6.53
N ASN A 128 -17.07 -5.52 -7.62
CA ASN A 128 -15.95 -6.25 -8.21
C ASN A 128 -14.65 -5.45 -8.23
N THR A 129 -14.66 -4.18 -7.84
CA THR A 129 -13.54 -3.28 -8.07
C THR A 129 -13.27 -2.41 -6.85
N LEU A 130 -11.98 -2.22 -6.55
CA LEU A 130 -11.50 -1.25 -5.58
C LEU A 130 -10.80 -0.12 -6.32
N TYR A 131 -11.09 1.11 -5.93
CA TYR A 131 -10.39 2.32 -6.37
C TYR A 131 -9.59 2.85 -5.19
N ILE A 132 -8.27 2.80 -5.30
CA ILE A 132 -7.34 3.13 -4.22
C ILE A 132 -6.46 4.29 -4.65
N GLU A 133 -6.31 5.28 -3.79
CA GLU A 133 -5.35 6.36 -3.95
C GLU A 133 -4.09 6.07 -3.16
N GLY A 134 -2.94 6.31 -3.76
CA GLY A 134 -1.63 6.18 -3.13
C GLY A 134 -0.83 7.49 -3.22
N GLU A 135 -0.09 7.81 -2.16
CA GLU A 135 0.87 8.91 -2.15
C GLU A 135 2.21 8.42 -1.62
N ALA A 136 3.30 8.80 -2.29
CA ALA A 136 4.65 8.68 -1.74
C ALA A 136 5.07 10.03 -1.18
N ARG A 137 5.58 10.05 0.05
CA ARG A 137 5.97 11.26 0.77
C ARG A 137 7.43 11.20 1.23
N SER A 138 8.08 12.36 1.25
CA SER A 138 9.43 12.52 1.79
C SER A 138 9.44 12.43 3.32
N PRO A 139 10.64 12.33 3.96
CA PRO A 139 10.75 12.42 5.42
C PRO A 139 10.16 13.72 6.00
N GLU A 140 10.16 14.81 5.22
CA GLU A 140 9.57 16.10 5.60
C GLU A 140 8.08 16.22 5.21
N ASP A 141 7.44 15.09 4.89
CA ASP A 141 6.02 15.00 4.55
C ASP A 141 5.60 15.76 3.27
N LYS A 142 6.53 15.95 2.34
CA LYS A 142 6.21 16.51 1.01
C LYS A 142 5.77 15.41 0.06
N VAL A 143 4.71 15.64 -0.68
CA VAL A 143 4.24 14.69 -1.70
C VAL A 143 5.26 14.60 -2.83
N LEU A 144 5.76 13.41 -3.10
CA LEU A 144 6.71 13.08 -4.16
C LEU A 144 6.02 12.56 -5.41
N ALA A 145 5.03 11.68 -5.21
CA ALA A 145 4.23 11.10 -6.28
C ALA A 145 2.82 10.79 -5.77
N ARG A 146 1.87 10.79 -6.70
CA ARG A 146 0.48 10.35 -6.48
C ARG A 146 0.13 9.25 -7.46
N CYS A 147 -0.62 8.28 -6.99
CA CYS A 147 -1.04 7.15 -7.80
C CYS A 147 -2.52 6.84 -7.56
N GLN A 148 -3.20 6.46 -8.61
CA GLN A 148 -4.51 5.83 -8.53
C GLN A 148 -4.41 4.40 -9.03
N ALA A 149 -4.86 3.46 -8.21
CA ALA A 149 -4.93 2.05 -8.55
C ALA A 149 -6.37 1.61 -8.72
N THR A 150 -6.61 0.80 -9.73
CA THR A 150 -7.84 0.04 -9.91
C THR A 150 -7.51 -1.42 -9.67
N CYS A 151 -8.14 -2.04 -8.67
CA CYS A 151 -7.94 -3.44 -8.33
C CYS A 151 -9.21 -4.23 -8.61
N GLN A 152 -9.07 -5.28 -9.40
CA GLN A 152 -10.16 -6.19 -9.73
C GLN A 152 -10.22 -7.31 -8.69
N ILE A 153 -11.33 -7.40 -7.96
CA ILE A 153 -11.57 -8.48 -7.00
C ILE A 153 -11.76 -9.78 -7.79
N LEU A 154 -11.00 -10.81 -7.41
CA LEU A 154 -11.11 -12.13 -8.03
C LEU A 154 -12.35 -12.83 -7.50
N SER A 155 -13.19 -13.35 -8.41
CA SER A 155 -14.28 -14.24 -8.02
C SER A 155 -13.67 -15.55 -7.50
N PRO A 156 -14.25 -16.18 -6.45
CA PRO A 156 -13.87 -17.55 -6.09
C PRO A 156 -14.03 -18.42 -7.34
N THR A 157 -12.94 -19.05 -7.80
CA THR A 157 -13.05 -20.11 -8.81
C THR A 157 -13.84 -21.23 -8.18
N ASN A 158 -15.06 -21.43 -8.65
CA ASN A 158 -15.76 -22.69 -8.41
C ASN A 158 -14.95 -23.78 -9.09
N GLY A 159 -14.05 -24.42 -8.32
CA GLY A 159 -13.38 -25.63 -8.70
C GLY A 159 -14.31 -26.84 -8.58
#